data_9da8a18b351e20869c3ed142559a318b
#
_entry.id   9da8a18b351e20869c3ed142559a318b
#
_cell.length_a   1.000
_cell.length_b   1.000
_cell.length_c   1.000
_cell.angle_alpha   90.00
_cell.angle_beta   90.00
_cell.angle_gamma   90.00
#
_symmetry.space_group_name_H-M   'P 1'
#
loop_
_entity.id
_entity.type
_entity.pdbx_description
1 polymer ?
#
loop_
_entity_poly.entity_id
_entity_poly.type
_entity_poly.pdbx_seq_one_letter_code
_entity_poly.pdbx_strand_id
1 'polypeptide(L)'
;MLSTAQLPLFFQDLREESFASHLAMVHSRFSTNTLPAWSRAQPLRWMAHNGEINTLRGNRNWITARQGLMNSELFGDELEELKPIIELNGSDSAEFDNAMELLMMANRELPEVVMMMIPEAWRNHSSMPCLLYTSPSPRDQRGSRMPSSA
;
A
#
# COMPACT_ATOMS: atom_id res chain seq x y z
N MET A 1 -5.48 21.59 -12.10
CA MET A 1 -6.41 20.44 -11.98
C MET A 1 -7.44 20.54 -13.07
N LEU A 2 -7.81 19.44 -13.68
CA LEU A 2 -8.86 19.37 -14.71
C LEU A 2 -10.15 18.84 -14.07
N SER A 3 -11.28 19.35 -14.49
CA SER A 3 -12.57 18.74 -14.17
C SER A 3 -12.79 17.48 -15.02
N THR A 4 -13.70 16.62 -14.62
CA THR A 4 -14.02 15.39 -15.35
C THR A 4 -14.40 15.67 -16.81
N ALA A 5 -15.13 16.76 -17.07
CA ALA A 5 -15.52 17.16 -18.42
C ALA A 5 -14.35 17.65 -19.28
N GLN A 6 -13.29 18.14 -18.64
CA GLN A 6 -12.08 18.63 -19.34
C GLN A 6 -11.08 17.52 -19.66
N LEU A 7 -11.13 16.39 -18.94
CA LEU A 7 -10.19 15.29 -19.14
C LEU A 7 -10.13 14.80 -20.60
N PRO A 8 -11.25 14.43 -21.25
CA PRO A 8 -11.20 13.93 -22.63
C PRO A 8 -10.94 15.03 -23.66
N LEU A 9 -11.02 16.31 -23.26
CA LEU A 9 -10.62 17.43 -24.12
C LEU A 9 -9.11 17.63 -24.10
N PHE A 10 -8.48 17.38 -22.96
CA PHE A 10 -7.06 17.55 -22.76
C PHE A 10 -6.26 16.30 -23.18
N PHE A 11 -6.73 15.12 -22.79
CA PHE A 11 -6.15 13.84 -23.17
C PHE A 11 -6.98 13.25 -24.32
N GLN A 12 -6.54 13.49 -25.55
CA GLN A 12 -7.27 13.08 -26.74
C GLN A 12 -7.37 11.55 -26.89
N ASP A 13 -6.37 10.82 -26.38
CA ASP A 13 -6.34 9.36 -26.36
C ASP A 13 -7.58 8.75 -25.70
N LEU A 14 -8.18 9.45 -24.72
CA LEU A 14 -9.42 9.01 -24.06
C LEU A 14 -10.65 9.00 -24.98
N ARG A 15 -10.52 9.52 -26.19
CA ARG A 15 -11.59 9.55 -27.20
C ARG A 15 -11.39 8.53 -28.31
N GLU A 16 -10.20 7.92 -28.35
CA GLU A 16 -9.89 6.92 -29.36
C GLU A 16 -10.61 5.61 -29.06
N GLU A 17 -11.35 5.09 -30.02
CA GLU A 17 -12.06 3.81 -29.88
C GLU A 17 -11.10 2.63 -29.62
N SER A 18 -9.87 2.75 -30.08
CA SER A 18 -8.82 1.75 -29.87
C SER A 18 -8.23 1.77 -28.45
N PHE A 19 -8.47 2.86 -27.70
CA PHE A 19 -8.01 2.98 -26.31
C PHE A 19 -8.94 2.21 -25.38
N ALA A 20 -8.73 0.89 -25.33
CA ALA A 20 -9.48 -0.03 -24.51
C ALA A 20 -8.63 -0.56 -23.34
N SER A 21 -9.24 -0.67 -22.17
CA SER A 21 -8.60 -1.23 -20.98
C SER A 21 -9.59 -2.10 -20.21
N HIS A 22 -9.08 -3.18 -19.60
CA HIS A 22 -9.87 -4.03 -18.69
C HIS A 22 -10.10 -3.38 -17.34
N LEU A 23 -9.22 -2.44 -16.94
CA LEU A 23 -9.27 -1.79 -15.64
C LEU A 23 -8.82 -0.34 -15.78
N ALA A 24 -9.51 0.55 -15.09
CA ALA A 24 -9.06 1.92 -14.90
C ALA A 24 -9.21 2.30 -13.42
N MET A 25 -8.11 2.67 -12.78
CA MET A 25 -8.17 3.31 -11.46
C MET A 25 -8.29 4.82 -11.62
N VAL A 26 -9.31 5.39 -11.04
CA VAL A 26 -9.61 6.82 -11.12
C VAL A 26 -9.86 7.39 -9.74
N HIS A 27 -9.23 8.51 -9.44
CA HIS A 27 -9.44 9.22 -8.20
C HIS A 27 -9.38 10.73 -8.42
N SER A 28 -10.29 11.48 -7.81
CA SER A 28 -10.41 12.92 -8.01
C SER A 28 -9.71 13.76 -6.95
N ARG A 29 -9.11 13.14 -5.94
CA ARG A 29 -8.54 13.83 -4.77
C ARG A 29 -7.10 13.42 -4.50
N PHE A 30 -6.39 14.28 -3.79
CA PHE A 30 -5.10 13.95 -3.17
C PHE A 30 -5.31 13.12 -1.89
N SER A 31 -4.24 12.54 -1.37
CA SER A 31 -4.26 11.89 -0.06
C SER A 31 -4.78 12.85 1.01
N THR A 32 -5.65 12.35 1.90
CA THR A 32 -6.21 13.14 2.99
C THR A 32 -5.14 13.49 4.03
N ASN A 33 -5.39 14.54 4.82
CA ASN A 33 -4.52 14.98 5.92
C ASN A 33 -3.08 15.33 5.54
N THR A 34 -2.82 15.63 4.27
CA THR A 34 -1.52 16.05 3.78
C THR A 34 -1.63 17.36 3.00
N LEU A 35 -0.53 18.13 2.96
CA LEU A 35 -0.45 19.26 2.05
C LEU A 35 -0.53 18.74 0.61
N PRO A 36 -1.35 19.35 -0.26
CA PRO A 36 -1.48 18.95 -1.65
C PRO A 36 -0.13 19.02 -2.37
N ALA A 37 0.29 17.89 -2.94
CA ALA A 37 1.47 17.79 -3.80
C ALA A 37 1.19 16.76 -4.89
N TRP A 38 1.83 16.91 -6.04
CA TRP A 38 1.63 15.97 -7.15
C TRP A 38 2.06 14.54 -6.79
N SER A 39 3.09 14.38 -5.98
CA SER A 39 3.52 13.07 -5.46
C SER A 39 2.49 12.39 -4.54
N ARG A 40 1.48 13.13 -4.10
CA ARG A 40 0.39 12.64 -3.24
C ARG A 40 -0.95 12.55 -3.96
N ALA A 41 -0.93 12.76 -5.26
CA ALA A 41 -2.13 12.60 -6.09
C ALA A 41 -2.48 11.12 -6.20
N GLN A 42 -3.77 10.82 -6.10
CA GLN A 42 -4.28 9.47 -6.35
C GLN A 42 -4.92 9.41 -7.75
N PRO A 43 -4.99 8.24 -8.36
CA PRO A 43 -4.57 6.94 -7.86
C PRO A 43 -3.04 6.80 -7.80
N LEU A 44 -2.57 5.98 -6.87
CA LEU A 44 -1.20 5.48 -6.84
C LEU A 44 -1.06 4.32 -7.83
N ARG A 45 0.03 3.56 -7.79
CA ARG A 45 0.24 2.47 -8.75
C ARG A 45 -0.73 1.31 -8.57
N TRP A 46 -0.96 0.92 -7.31
CA TRP A 46 -1.73 -0.27 -6.96
C TRP A 46 -3.01 0.04 -6.22
N MET A 47 -3.16 1.24 -5.69
CA MET A 47 -4.32 1.58 -4.87
C MET A 47 -4.86 2.98 -5.10
N ALA A 48 -6.14 3.13 -4.78
CA ALA A 48 -6.84 4.40 -4.64
C ALA A 48 -7.87 4.28 -3.51
N HIS A 49 -7.91 5.25 -2.59
CA HIS A 49 -8.86 5.21 -1.48
C HIS A 49 -9.17 6.62 -0.94
N ASN A 50 -10.26 6.73 -0.19
CA ASN A 50 -10.66 7.94 0.52
C ASN A 50 -10.52 7.82 2.05
N GLY A 51 -9.99 6.70 2.54
CA GLY A 51 -9.81 6.45 3.96
C GLY A 51 -8.50 7.00 4.51
N GLU A 52 -8.22 6.65 5.74
CA GLU A 52 -6.94 6.89 6.41
C GLU A 52 -6.32 5.55 6.80
N ILE A 53 -5.01 5.44 6.62
CA ILE A 53 -4.25 4.28 7.08
C ILE A 53 -3.70 4.61 8.46
N ASN A 54 -4.20 3.92 9.47
CA ASN A 54 -3.79 4.13 10.85
C ASN A 54 -2.41 3.56 11.13
N THR A 55 -1.78 4.06 12.20
CA THR A 55 -0.50 3.53 12.70
C THR A 55 0.67 3.71 11.70
N LEU A 56 0.64 4.78 10.90
CA LEU A 56 1.68 5.08 9.92
C LEU A 56 3.10 4.97 10.50
N ARG A 57 3.35 5.60 11.65
CA ARG A 57 4.68 5.58 12.29
C ARG A 57 5.11 4.17 12.68
N GLY A 58 4.19 3.35 13.17
CA GLY A 58 4.46 1.96 13.50
C GLY A 58 4.79 1.14 12.26
N ASN A 59 3.99 1.28 11.21
CA ASN A 59 4.20 0.58 9.95
C ASN A 59 5.53 0.98 9.30
N ARG A 60 5.85 2.26 9.30
CA ARG A 60 7.15 2.78 8.81
C ARG A 60 8.32 2.18 9.59
N ASN A 61 8.26 2.18 10.91
CA ASN A 61 9.31 1.62 11.74
C ASN A 61 9.49 0.11 11.48
N TRP A 62 8.40 -0.62 11.30
CA TRP A 62 8.44 -2.04 10.98
C TRP A 62 9.09 -2.33 9.64
N ILE A 63 8.71 -1.62 8.58
CA ILE A 63 9.32 -1.84 7.27
C ILE A 63 10.81 -1.47 7.30
N THR A 64 11.16 -0.37 7.96
CA THR A 64 12.55 0.08 8.11
C THR A 64 13.41 -0.97 8.85
N ALA A 65 12.89 -1.52 9.94
CA ALA A 65 13.58 -2.56 10.70
C ALA A 65 13.78 -3.85 9.88
N ARG A 66 12.82 -4.18 9.03
CA ARG A 66 12.89 -5.38 8.18
C ARG A 66 13.82 -5.23 6.99
N GLN A 67 14.06 -4.02 6.49
CA GLN A 67 14.92 -3.80 5.33
C GLN A 67 16.32 -4.40 5.50
N GLY A 68 16.88 -4.34 6.70
CA GLY A 68 18.18 -4.91 6.99
C GLY A 68 18.24 -6.46 6.98
N LEU A 69 17.08 -7.10 7.06
CA LEU A 69 16.94 -8.56 7.09
C LEU A 69 16.35 -9.11 5.78
N MET A 70 15.98 -8.23 4.86
CA MET A 70 15.41 -8.65 3.58
C MET A 70 16.44 -9.38 2.76
N ASN A 71 16.06 -10.55 2.28
CA ASN A 71 16.80 -11.34 1.34
C ASN A 71 15.82 -11.91 0.31
N SER A 72 16.21 -11.92 -0.95
CA SER A 72 15.38 -12.46 -2.03
C SER A 72 16.29 -13.03 -3.11
N GLU A 73 16.07 -14.29 -3.43
CA GLU A 73 16.77 -14.94 -4.56
C GLU A 73 16.35 -14.30 -5.90
N LEU A 74 15.14 -13.75 -5.96
CA LEU A 74 14.60 -13.13 -7.18
C LEU A 74 15.32 -11.82 -7.52
N PHE A 75 15.58 -10.98 -6.51
CA PHE A 75 16.23 -9.69 -6.70
C PHE A 75 17.76 -9.77 -6.58
N GLY A 76 18.29 -10.79 -5.89
CA GLY A 76 19.72 -10.88 -5.67
C GLY A 76 20.33 -9.60 -5.09
N ASP A 77 21.41 -9.15 -5.70
CA ASP A 77 22.13 -7.94 -5.30
C ASP A 77 21.34 -6.65 -5.59
N GLU A 78 20.42 -6.66 -6.56
CA GLU A 78 19.57 -5.51 -6.91
C GLU A 78 18.63 -5.11 -5.77
N LEU A 79 18.41 -5.99 -4.79
CA LEU A 79 17.59 -5.68 -3.61
C LEU A 79 18.12 -4.47 -2.83
N GLU A 80 19.43 -4.24 -2.83
CA GLU A 80 20.03 -3.09 -2.16
C GLU A 80 19.67 -1.77 -2.87
N GLU A 81 19.51 -1.79 -4.19
CA GLU A 81 19.12 -0.60 -4.96
C GLU A 81 17.67 -0.19 -4.73
N LEU A 82 16.82 -1.14 -4.27
CA LEU A 82 15.43 -0.85 -3.92
C LEU A 82 15.26 -0.18 -2.56
N LYS A 83 16.31 -0.06 -1.77
CA LYS A 83 16.26 0.58 -0.45
C LYS A 83 16.47 2.10 -0.53
N PRO A 84 15.70 2.92 0.19
CA PRO A 84 14.62 2.53 1.10
C PRO A 84 13.36 2.10 0.36
N ILE A 85 12.71 1.03 0.83
CA ILE A 85 11.50 0.46 0.21
C ILE A 85 10.35 1.46 0.19
N ILE A 86 10.26 2.29 1.22
CA ILE A 86 9.20 3.29 1.35
C ILE A 86 9.77 4.69 1.22
N GLU A 87 9.03 5.57 0.58
CA GLU A 87 9.38 6.99 0.48
C GLU A 87 9.13 7.69 1.82
N LEU A 88 10.22 8.09 2.51
CA LEU A 88 10.19 8.58 3.90
C LEU A 88 9.31 9.82 4.14
N ASN A 89 9.01 10.57 3.09
CA ASN A 89 8.15 11.76 3.15
C ASN A 89 6.84 11.56 2.38
N GLY A 90 6.53 10.33 2.03
CA GLY A 90 5.30 9.96 1.38
C GLY A 90 4.07 10.15 2.27
N SER A 91 2.89 10.04 1.69
CA SER A 91 1.66 9.85 2.45
C SER A 91 1.59 8.42 2.97
N ASP A 92 0.70 8.17 3.95
CA ASP A 92 0.38 6.83 4.43
C ASP A 92 0.06 5.87 3.28
N SER A 93 -0.73 6.35 2.34
CA SER A 93 -1.11 5.61 1.13
C SER A 93 0.08 5.31 0.23
N ALA A 94 0.97 6.28 0.01
CA ALA A 94 2.15 6.08 -0.84
C ALA A 94 3.11 5.07 -0.23
N GLU A 95 3.33 5.12 1.07
CA GLU A 95 4.19 4.16 1.77
C GLU A 95 3.59 2.74 1.74
N PHE A 96 2.26 2.65 1.86
CA PHE A 96 1.55 1.38 1.71
C PHE A 96 1.67 0.82 0.28
N ASP A 97 1.49 1.68 -0.72
CA ASP A 97 1.60 1.33 -2.14
C ASP A 97 3.00 0.85 -2.50
N ASN A 98 4.06 1.49 -1.97
CA ASN A 98 5.43 1.03 -2.16
C ASN A 98 5.67 -0.38 -1.59
N ALA A 99 5.16 -0.66 -0.40
CA ALA A 99 5.27 -2.00 0.19
C ALA A 99 4.48 -3.04 -0.60
N MET A 100 3.29 -2.68 -1.10
CA MET A 100 2.48 -3.53 -1.98
C MET A 100 3.22 -3.82 -3.29
N GLU A 101 3.80 -2.80 -3.92
CA GLU A 101 4.58 -2.94 -5.14
C GLU A 101 5.74 -3.92 -4.98
N LEU A 102 6.52 -3.79 -3.91
CA LEU A 102 7.63 -4.73 -3.62
C LEU A 102 7.14 -6.17 -3.53
N LEU A 103 6.04 -6.42 -2.83
CA LEU A 103 5.49 -7.77 -2.68
C LEU A 103 4.97 -8.33 -4.02
N MET A 104 4.35 -7.50 -4.84
CA MET A 104 3.91 -7.87 -6.18
C MET A 104 5.09 -8.19 -7.09
N MET A 105 6.14 -7.38 -7.06
CA MET A 105 7.37 -7.62 -7.82
C MET A 105 8.14 -8.86 -7.32
N ALA A 106 7.94 -9.24 -6.07
CA ALA A 106 8.45 -10.49 -5.51
C ALA A 106 7.60 -11.73 -5.89
N ASN A 107 6.85 -11.67 -6.99
CA ASN A 107 6.00 -12.74 -7.52
C ASN A 107 4.89 -13.22 -6.58
N ARG A 108 4.43 -12.36 -5.68
CA ARG A 108 3.22 -12.67 -4.90
C ARG A 108 1.99 -12.22 -5.65
N GLU A 109 0.93 -13.00 -5.56
CA GLU A 109 -0.35 -12.64 -6.17
C GLU A 109 -1.06 -11.53 -5.39
N LEU A 110 -1.77 -10.65 -6.09
CA LEU A 110 -2.48 -9.52 -5.48
C LEU A 110 -3.40 -9.91 -4.32
N PRO A 111 -4.21 -10.97 -4.40
CA PRO A 111 -5.05 -11.39 -3.27
C PRO A 111 -4.22 -11.75 -2.03
N GLU A 112 -3.09 -12.43 -2.20
CA GLU A 112 -2.18 -12.77 -1.10
C GLU A 112 -1.59 -11.50 -0.47
N VAL A 113 -1.11 -10.57 -1.28
CA VAL A 113 -0.54 -9.29 -0.81
C VAL A 113 -1.57 -8.49 -0.01
N VAL A 114 -2.81 -8.40 -0.53
CA VAL A 114 -3.89 -7.71 0.18
C VAL A 114 -4.19 -8.37 1.52
N MET A 115 -4.25 -9.69 1.59
CA MET A 115 -4.47 -10.41 2.85
C MET A 115 -3.32 -10.22 3.85
N MET A 116 -2.08 -10.13 3.36
CA MET A 116 -0.91 -9.86 4.21
C MET A 116 -0.91 -8.45 4.78
N MET A 117 -1.30 -7.47 3.99
CA MET A 117 -1.19 -6.05 4.34
C MET A 117 -2.44 -5.50 5.02
N ILE A 118 -3.61 -6.05 4.73
CA ILE A 118 -4.90 -5.61 5.26
C ILE A 118 -5.55 -6.78 6.00
N PRO A 119 -5.10 -7.07 7.22
CA PRO A 119 -5.68 -8.16 8.00
C PRO A 119 -7.12 -7.84 8.40
N GLU A 120 -7.99 -8.82 8.28
CA GLU A 120 -9.38 -8.72 8.72
C GLU A 120 -9.47 -8.53 10.23
N ALA A 121 -10.47 -7.78 10.70
CA ALA A 121 -10.73 -7.59 12.11
C ALA A 121 -11.32 -8.88 12.71
N TRP A 122 -10.50 -9.68 13.37
CA TRP A 122 -10.84 -11.02 13.82
C TRP A 122 -11.41 -11.13 15.25
N ARG A 123 -11.28 -10.11 16.07
CA ARG A 123 -11.57 -10.16 17.52
C ARG A 123 -12.95 -10.67 17.92
N ASN A 124 -13.93 -10.63 17.02
CA ASN A 124 -15.30 -11.06 17.30
C ASN A 124 -15.89 -11.94 16.18
N HIS A 125 -15.06 -12.49 15.29
CA HIS A 125 -15.51 -13.32 14.20
C HIS A 125 -15.42 -14.81 14.56
N SER A 126 -16.55 -15.42 14.83
CA SER A 126 -16.66 -16.87 15.13
C SER A 126 -16.43 -17.77 13.91
N SER A 127 -16.46 -17.22 12.71
CA SER A 127 -16.37 -17.95 11.43
C SER A 127 -15.12 -17.65 10.61
N MET A 128 -14.08 -17.09 11.22
CA MET A 128 -12.85 -16.74 10.50
C MET A 128 -12.15 -18.00 9.97
N PRO A 129 -11.77 -18.06 8.68
CA PRO A 129 -11.03 -19.19 8.13
C PRO A 129 -9.68 -19.37 8.83
N CYS A 130 -9.28 -20.61 9.04
CA CYS A 130 -8.03 -20.98 9.72
C CYS A 130 -6.78 -20.31 9.11
N LEU A 131 -6.75 -20.14 7.80
CA LEU A 131 -5.67 -19.49 7.07
C LEU A 131 -5.44 -18.02 7.49
N LEU A 132 -6.52 -17.28 7.73
CA LEU A 132 -6.42 -15.88 8.22
C LEU A 132 -5.98 -15.82 9.68
N TYR A 133 -6.37 -16.83 10.47
CA TYR A 133 -6.02 -16.91 11.89
C TYR A 133 -4.53 -17.24 12.10
N THR A 134 -3.93 -17.98 11.20
CA THR A 134 -2.53 -18.42 11.29
C THR A 134 -1.56 -17.51 10.56
N SER A 135 -2.03 -16.59 9.72
CA SER A 135 -1.18 -15.62 9.06
C SER A 135 -0.66 -14.58 10.06
N PRO A 136 0.66 -14.45 10.24
CA PRO A 136 1.22 -13.45 11.16
C PRO A 136 0.93 -12.05 10.62
N SER A 137 -0.05 -11.39 11.23
CA SER A 137 -0.32 -9.99 10.96
C SER A 137 0.59 -9.09 11.82
N PRO A 138 1.10 -7.98 11.29
CA PRO A 138 1.77 -6.98 12.12
C PRO A 138 0.93 -6.47 13.30
N ARG A 139 -0.40 -6.57 13.19
CA ARG A 139 -1.34 -6.24 14.29
C ARG A 139 -1.45 -7.34 15.34
N ASP A 140 -1.11 -8.57 14.99
CA ASP A 140 -1.24 -9.73 15.88
C ASP A 140 -0.01 -9.94 16.77
N GLN A 141 1.03 -9.16 16.58
CA GLN A 141 2.18 -9.17 17.45
C GLN A 141 1.79 -8.60 18.83
N ARG A 142 1.25 -9.44 19.67
CA ARG A 142 0.96 -9.18 21.09
C ARG A 142 2.22 -8.85 21.91
N GLY A 143 3.35 -8.66 21.28
CA GLY A 143 4.63 -8.43 21.95
C GLY A 143 4.86 -7.03 22.48
N SER A 144 4.03 -6.05 22.17
CA SER A 144 4.18 -4.69 22.71
C SER A 144 3.12 -4.33 23.74
N ARG A 145 2.94 -5.17 24.74
CA ARG A 145 2.55 -4.59 26.02
C ARG A 145 3.76 -3.80 26.53
N MET A 146 3.73 -2.49 26.34
CA MET A 146 4.57 -1.66 27.17
C MET A 146 4.28 -2.03 28.62
N PRO A 147 5.31 -2.27 29.45
CA PRO A 147 5.07 -2.36 30.88
C PRO A 147 4.34 -1.08 31.27
N SER A 148 3.20 -1.21 31.91
CA SER A 148 2.63 -0.09 32.63
C SER A 148 3.70 0.31 33.64
N SER A 149 4.35 1.44 33.39
CA SER A 149 5.22 2.06 34.37
C SER A 149 4.39 2.30 35.62
N ALA A 150 4.79 1.64 36.70
CA ALA A 150 4.40 2.01 38.02
C ALA A 150 4.87 3.43 38.34
#